data_4ccd8444e54dae298a8e8e8b1e6d6e71
#
_entry.id   4ccd8444e54dae298a8e8e8b1e6d6e71
#
_cell.length_a   1.000
_cell.length_b   1.000
_cell.length_c   1.000
_cell.angle_alpha   90.00
_cell.angle_beta   90.00
_cell.angle_gamma   90.00
#
_symmetry.space_group_name_H-M   'P 1'
#
loop_
_entity.id
_entity.type
_entity.pdbx_description
1 polymer ?
#
loop_
_entity_poly.entity_id
_entity_poly.type
_entity_poly.pdbx_seq_one_letter_code
_entity_poly.pdbx_strand_id
1 'polypeptide(L)' 'MSDKKRLNNYEDLPLVLDVANIQRVMGISRVSAYELVHTQGFPAFRSGRLIKVSKKAFFDWMANGTTEEINGGSK' A
#
# COMPACT_ATOMS: atom_id res chain seq x y z
N MET A 1 -24.20 -4.63 7.38
CA MET A 1 -23.69 -4.63 7.51
C MET A 1 -22.49 -4.02 7.80
N SER A 2 -21.94 -4.22 8.57
CA SER A 2 -20.86 -3.55 8.94
C SER A 2 -19.78 -3.63 8.01
N ASP A 3 -19.85 -4.49 7.16
CA ASP A 3 -18.77 -4.60 6.30
C ASP A 3 -18.57 -3.42 5.50
N LYS A 4 -19.50 -2.61 5.37
CA LYS A 4 -19.33 -1.53 4.59
C LYS A 4 -18.25 -0.70 5.10
N LYS A 5 -17.81 -0.87 6.26
CA LYS A 5 -16.82 -0.10 6.71
C LYS A 5 -15.54 -0.64 6.40
N ARG A 6 -15.38 -1.75 5.83
CA ARG A 6 -14.15 -2.26 5.61
C ARG A 6 -13.45 -1.58 4.53
N LEU A 7 -12.64 -0.61 4.76
CA LEU A 7 -11.87 0.07 3.77
C LEU A 7 -10.64 -0.71 3.39
N ASN A 8 -10.49 -1.92 3.89
CA ASN A 8 -9.35 -2.71 3.46
C ASN A 8 -9.75 -3.70 2.38
N ASN A 9 -10.99 -3.65 1.91
CA ASN A 9 -11.37 -4.50 0.82
C ASN A 9 -11.01 -3.80 -0.46
N TYR A 10 -10.48 -4.53 -1.40
CA TYR A 10 -10.04 -3.95 -2.66
C TYR A 10 -11.14 -3.11 -3.31
N GLU A 11 -12.32 -3.66 -3.37
CA GLU A 11 -13.40 -2.95 -4.01
C GLU A 11 -13.85 -1.70 -3.32
N ASP A 12 -13.62 -1.60 -2.05
CA ASP A 12 -14.04 -0.45 -1.31
C ASP A 12 -13.02 0.67 -1.33
N LEU A 13 -11.85 0.42 -1.82
CA LEU A 13 -10.81 1.43 -1.84
C LEU A 13 -10.89 2.29 -3.08
N PRO A 14 -10.48 3.55 -2.99
CA PRO A 14 -10.50 4.41 -4.16
C PRO A 14 -9.39 4.00 -5.10
N LEU A 15 -9.46 4.45 -6.32
CA LEU A 15 -8.46 4.09 -7.32
C LEU A 15 -7.08 4.62 -6.97
N VAL A 16 -7.02 5.70 -6.23
CA VAL A 16 -5.76 6.26 -5.81
C VAL A 16 -5.75 6.27 -4.31
N LEU A 17 -4.77 5.66 -3.70
CA LEU A 17 -4.70 5.51 -2.25
C LEU A 17 -3.80 6.56 -1.64
N ASP A 18 -4.04 6.87 -0.38
CA ASP A 18 -3.14 7.76 0.33
C ASP A 18 -2.50 6.90 1.44
N VAL A 19 -1.64 7.51 2.23
CA VAL A 19 -0.91 6.78 3.25
C VAL A 19 -1.85 6.17 4.27
N ALA A 20 -2.94 6.83 4.58
CA ALA A 20 -3.89 6.29 5.53
C ALA A 20 -4.53 5.01 5.02
N ASN A 21 -4.80 4.96 3.73
CA ASN A 21 -5.38 3.76 3.15
C ASN A 21 -4.39 2.61 3.25
N ILE A 22 -3.13 2.88 2.97
CA ILE A 22 -2.11 1.85 3.04
C ILE A 22 -1.97 1.35 4.45
N GLN A 23 -2.03 2.25 5.41
CA GLN A 23 -1.94 1.91 6.79
C GLN A 23 -3.05 0.92 7.16
N ARG A 24 -4.26 1.17 6.72
CA ARG A 24 -5.36 0.30 6.99
C ARG A 24 -5.26 -1.03 6.31
N VAL A 25 -4.90 -1.02 5.05
CA VAL A 25 -4.82 -2.26 4.31
C VAL A 25 -3.73 -3.17 4.88
N MET A 26 -2.60 -2.59 5.24
CA MET A 26 -1.51 -3.40 5.72
C MET A 26 -1.55 -3.63 7.22
N GLY A 27 -2.36 -2.91 7.92
CA GLY A 27 -2.45 -3.07 9.36
C GLY A 27 -1.18 -2.62 10.06
N ILE A 28 -0.56 -1.56 9.58
CA ILE A 28 0.69 -1.08 10.15
C ILE A 28 0.52 0.30 10.72
N SER A 29 1.54 0.77 11.43
CA SER A 29 1.46 2.08 12.05
C SER A 29 1.70 3.15 11.00
N ARG A 30 1.40 4.38 11.35
CA ARG A 30 1.58 5.47 10.44
C ARG A 30 3.04 5.64 10.08
N VAL A 31 3.91 5.50 11.05
CA VAL A 31 5.32 5.63 10.79
C VAL A 31 5.77 4.56 9.81
N SER A 32 5.33 3.34 10.01
CA SER A 32 5.71 2.27 9.11
C SER A 32 5.17 2.51 7.72
N ALA A 33 3.97 3.05 7.63
CA ALA A 33 3.39 3.31 6.31
C ALA A 33 4.19 4.37 5.58
N TYR A 34 4.66 5.40 6.31
CA TYR A 34 5.44 6.43 5.65
C TYR A 34 6.80 5.86 5.22
N GLU A 35 7.36 4.99 6.01
CA GLU A 35 8.61 4.38 5.62
C GLU A 35 8.41 3.53 4.39
N LEU A 36 7.31 2.84 4.34
CA LEU A 36 7.03 1.98 3.22
C LEU A 36 6.92 2.76 1.92
N VAL A 37 6.17 3.85 1.92
CA VAL A 37 5.98 4.59 0.69
C VAL A 37 7.25 5.28 0.22
N HIS A 38 8.26 5.38 1.09
CA HIS A 38 9.51 5.96 0.66
C HIS A 38 10.53 4.88 0.33
N THR A 39 10.15 3.62 0.41
CA THR A 39 11.07 2.54 0.10
C THR A 39 11.29 2.49 -1.40
N GLN A 40 12.52 2.30 -1.77
CA GLN A 40 12.85 2.25 -3.15
C GLN A 40 12.11 1.13 -3.84
N GLY A 41 11.52 1.38 -4.95
CA GLY A 41 10.77 0.36 -5.66
C GLY A 41 9.28 0.36 -5.34
N PHE A 42 8.88 1.07 -4.30
CA PHE A 42 7.46 1.10 -3.97
C PHE A 42 6.77 2.05 -4.95
N PRO A 43 5.64 1.65 -5.52
CA PRO A 43 4.97 2.43 -6.56
C PRO A 43 4.19 3.65 -6.06
N ALA A 44 4.85 4.54 -5.37
CA ALA A 44 4.20 5.74 -4.89
C ALA A 44 4.59 6.91 -5.78
N PHE A 45 3.74 7.91 -5.85
CA PHE A 45 4.07 9.10 -6.60
C PHE A 45 3.62 10.31 -5.79
N ARG A 46 4.15 11.46 -6.11
CA ARG A 46 3.82 12.65 -5.40
C ARG A 46 2.92 13.53 -6.15
N SER A 47 1.96 14.11 -5.49
CA SER A 47 1.08 15.07 -6.09
C SER A 47 1.19 16.27 -5.17
N GLY A 48 2.07 17.21 -5.49
CA GLY A 48 2.33 18.32 -4.64
C GLY A 48 3.01 17.79 -3.39
N ARG A 49 2.45 18.00 -2.24
CA ARG A 49 3.04 17.53 -1.06
C ARG A 49 2.46 16.22 -0.65
N LEU A 50 1.46 15.72 -1.37
CA LEU A 50 0.79 14.50 -0.98
C LEU A 50 1.43 13.29 -1.63
N ILE A 51 1.44 12.20 -0.92
CA ILE A 51 1.96 10.95 -1.44
C ILE A 51 0.77 10.11 -1.82
N LYS A 52 0.73 9.65 -3.05
CA LYS A 52 -0.38 8.86 -3.54
C LYS A 52 0.13 7.57 -4.17
N VAL A 53 -0.72 6.57 -4.19
CA VAL A 53 -0.34 5.26 -4.73
C VAL A 53 -1.50 4.71 -5.53
N SER A 54 -1.24 4.23 -6.72
CA SER A 54 -2.29 3.63 -7.51
C SER A 54 -2.73 2.35 -6.83
N LYS A 55 -4.02 2.15 -6.69
CA LYS A 55 -4.54 0.96 -6.04
C LYS A 55 -4.02 -0.29 -6.75
N LYS A 56 -4.10 -0.31 -8.04
CA LYS A 56 -3.66 -1.45 -8.77
C LYS A 56 -2.17 -1.69 -8.58
N ALA A 57 -1.38 -0.65 -8.67
CA ALA A 57 0.06 -0.79 -8.54
C ALA A 57 0.43 -1.27 -7.13
N PHE A 58 -0.29 -0.80 -6.13
CA PHE A 58 -0.02 -1.19 -4.78
C PHE A 58 -0.27 -2.67 -4.58
N PHE A 59 -1.40 -3.16 -5.06
CA PHE A 59 -1.71 -4.56 -4.88
C PHE A 59 -0.81 -5.45 -5.74
N ASP A 60 -0.42 -4.97 -6.91
CA ASP A 60 0.51 -5.72 -7.73
C ASP A 60 1.86 -5.79 -7.01
N TRP A 61 2.26 -4.70 -6.39
CA TRP A 61 3.52 -4.65 -5.67
C TRP A 61 3.51 -5.65 -4.53
N MET A 62 2.40 -5.72 -3.81
CA MET A 62 2.31 -6.65 -2.71
C MET A 62 2.39 -8.08 -3.20
N ALA A 63 1.73 -8.35 -4.27
CA ALA A 63 1.70 -9.72 -4.79
C ALA A 63 3.02 -10.17 -5.36
N ASN A 64 3.71 -9.28 -6.02
CA ASN A 64 4.95 -9.65 -6.66
C ASN A 64 6.21 -9.24 -5.96
N GLY A 65 6.26 -8.01 -5.59
CA GLY A 65 7.45 -7.49 -4.97
C GLY A 65 7.77 -8.11 -3.65
N THR A 66 6.79 -8.20 -2.83
CA THR A 66 7.01 -8.72 -1.52
C THR A 66 7.48 -10.15 -1.60
N THR A 67 6.91 -10.87 -2.46
CA THR A 67 7.27 -12.24 -2.59
C THR A 67 8.70 -12.37 -3.04
N GLU A 68 9.08 -11.56 -3.94
CA GLU A 68 10.39 -11.58 -4.40
C GLU A 68 11.35 -11.30 -3.34
N GLU A 69 11.07 -10.32 -2.55
CA GLU A 69 11.91 -10.00 -1.51
C GLU A 69 12.06 -11.09 -0.56
N ILE A 70 11.05 -11.74 -0.21
CA ILE A 70 11.11 -12.80 0.70
C ILE A 70 11.94 -13.89 0.15
N ASN A 71 11.81 -14.15 -1.10
CA ASN A 71 12.60 -15.15 -1.69
C ASN A 71 14.01 -14.77 -1.64
N GLY A 72 14.26 -13.55 -1.92
CA GLY A 72 15.58 -13.12 -1.92
C GLY A 72 16.09 -13.37 -0.59
N GLY A 73 15.33 -13.07 0.34
CA GLY A 73 15.81 -13.24 1.64
C GLY A 73 15.97 -14.66 1.92
N SER A 74 15.10 -15.40 1.40
CA SER A 74 15.18 -16.74 1.75
C SER A 74 16.34 -17.33 1.11
N LYS A 75 16.76 -16.70 0.23
CA LYS A 75 17.83 -17.27 -0.34
C LYS A 75 18.77 -17.09 0.32
#